data_d42914b47978bc47f998e8fbdd99e73c
#
_entry.id   d42914b47978bc47f998e8fbdd99e73c
#
_cell.length_a   1.000
_cell.length_b   1.000
_cell.length_c   1.000
_cell.angle_alpha   90.00
_cell.angle_beta   90.00
_cell.angle_gamma   90.00
#
_symmetry.space_group_name_H-M   'P 1'
#
loop_
_entity.id
_entity.type
_entity.pdbx_description
1 polymer ?
#
loop_
_entity_poly.entity_id
_entity_poly.type
_entity_poly.pdbx_seq_one_letter_code
_entity_poly.pdbx_strand_id
1 'polypeptide(L)'
;MAMAAANKSSFSSCLCNIVVGVVVILIGGAVSGAEGRAFFVFGDSLVDSGNNNYLATTARADSPPYGVDYPSHRPTGRFSNGLNIPDIISQQIGSSESPLPYLSPQFNGQRILVGANFASAGIGILNDTGVQFVNIIRMPQQLEYFRQYQRRVSAMIGAQRTQQLVNQALVLITVGGNDFVNNYYLVPNSFRSRQYSLQDYVPFLISEYRKLLLRLYDLGARRVLVTGTGPLGCVPAELAQRSRNGECSAELQRAAALYNPQLNQMLQGLNSQLGRTVFIAANTQQTHNDFVSNPQAFGFVTSKIACCGQGPYNGFGLCTALSNLCSNRDQYAFWDAFHPSEKANRLIVQQIMAGTTKYMNPMNLSTVLAMGPDA
;
A
#
# COMPACT_ATOMS: atom_id res chain seq x y z
N MET A 1 81.38 25.65 55.89
CA MET A 1 82.34 24.55 55.69
C MET A 1 82.02 23.79 54.43
N ALA A 2 83.03 23.74 53.54
CA ALA A 2 83.24 22.85 52.40
C ALA A 2 82.18 22.83 51.32
N MET A 3 82.36 23.49 50.14
CA MET A 3 83.21 23.08 48.98
C MET A 3 82.86 21.65 48.51
N ALA A 4 82.51 21.38 47.26
CA ALA A 4 83.11 21.56 45.95
C ALA A 4 82.14 21.01 44.91
N ALA A 5 82.12 21.27 43.74
CA ALA A 5 82.92 21.64 42.61
C ALA A 5 82.27 21.04 41.37
N ALA A 6 82.37 21.77 40.36
CA ALA A 6 81.83 21.55 39.03
C ALA A 6 82.25 20.24 38.33
N ASN A 7 81.43 19.78 37.38
CA ASN A 7 82.04 19.35 36.13
C ASN A 7 81.07 19.57 34.93
N LYS A 8 81.58 20.25 33.93
CA LYS A 8 81.05 20.44 32.63
C LYS A 8 81.31 19.20 31.77
N SER A 9 80.30 18.69 31.09
CA SER A 9 80.60 17.95 29.86
C SER A 9 79.55 18.32 28.81
N SER A 10 80.04 18.89 27.78
CA SER A 10 79.49 19.24 26.52
C SER A 10 79.10 17.97 25.80
N PHE A 11 77.86 17.87 25.33
CA PHE A 11 77.54 16.94 24.26
C PHE A 11 76.67 17.60 23.15
N SER A 12 77.18 17.43 22.02
CA SER A 12 76.80 17.89 20.69
C SER A 12 75.34 17.68 20.36
N SER A 13 74.72 18.72 19.82
CA SER A 13 73.41 18.73 19.17
C SER A 13 73.37 17.86 17.90
N CYS A 14 72.59 16.86 17.92
CA CYS A 14 72.14 16.18 16.68
C CYS A 14 70.69 16.55 16.46
N LEU A 15 70.45 17.50 15.57
CA LEU A 15 69.10 17.86 15.05
C LEU A 15 68.62 16.73 14.17
N CYS A 16 67.70 15.91 14.69
CA CYS A 16 66.93 14.96 13.90
C CYS A 16 65.58 15.60 13.55
N ASN A 17 65.49 16.17 12.37
CA ASN A 17 64.23 16.66 11.82
C ASN A 17 63.27 15.47 11.55
N ILE A 18 62.38 15.20 12.47
CA ILE A 18 61.26 14.28 12.23
C ILE A 18 60.19 15.10 11.54
N VAL A 19 60.10 14.98 10.22
CA VAL A 19 58.93 15.42 9.45
C VAL A 19 57.77 14.46 9.76
N VAL A 20 56.90 14.86 10.67
CA VAL A 20 55.63 14.17 10.88
C VAL A 20 54.71 14.53 9.73
N GLY A 21 54.72 13.67 8.72
CA GLY A 21 53.72 13.72 7.65
C GLY A 21 52.36 13.35 8.22
N VAL A 22 51.50 14.34 8.46
CA VAL A 22 50.07 14.11 8.73
C VAL A 22 49.42 13.63 7.46
N VAL A 23 49.31 12.31 7.31
CA VAL A 23 48.46 11.71 6.29
C VAL A 23 47.01 11.90 6.77
N VAL A 24 46.34 12.94 6.30
CA VAL A 24 44.90 13.09 6.42
C VAL A 24 44.28 12.06 5.46
N ILE A 25 44.00 10.87 5.96
CA ILE A 25 43.12 9.93 5.29
C ILE A 25 41.73 10.53 5.41
N LEU A 26 41.30 11.23 4.34
CA LEU A 26 39.89 11.51 4.09
C LEU A 26 39.19 10.18 3.86
N ILE A 27 38.84 9.52 4.97
CA ILE A 27 37.80 8.48 4.90
C ILE A 27 36.52 9.24 4.56
N GLY A 28 36.26 9.40 3.25
CA GLY A 28 34.97 9.70 2.72
C GLY A 28 34.06 8.53 3.04
N GLY A 29 33.68 8.41 4.31
CA GLY A 29 32.55 7.60 4.70
C GLY A 29 31.36 8.20 3.98
N ALA A 30 30.95 7.59 2.86
CA ALA A 30 29.60 7.72 2.41
C ALA A 30 28.73 7.28 3.58
N VAL A 31 28.29 8.25 4.37
CA VAL A 31 27.10 8.09 5.19
C VAL A 31 26.00 7.88 4.17
N SER A 32 25.79 6.62 3.75
CA SER A 32 24.51 6.20 3.22
C SER A 32 23.55 6.31 4.40
N GLY A 33 23.14 7.54 4.71
CA GLY A 33 21.88 7.76 5.38
C GLY A 33 20.90 6.97 4.55
N ALA A 34 20.25 6.01 5.15
CA ALA A 34 19.08 5.38 4.58
C ALA A 34 18.04 6.50 4.43
N GLU A 35 18.18 7.34 3.42
CA GLU A 35 17.06 8.13 2.91
C GLU A 35 16.02 7.08 2.53
N GLY A 36 14.94 7.03 3.30
CA GLY A 36 13.90 6.04 3.13
C GLY A 36 13.45 6.05 1.67
N ARG A 37 13.42 4.88 1.05
CA ARG A 37 12.94 4.72 -0.32
C ARG A 37 11.59 5.38 -0.49
N ALA A 38 11.39 6.19 -1.53
CA ALA A 38 10.10 6.80 -1.80
C ALA A 38 9.03 5.71 -2.01
N PHE A 39 7.82 5.98 -1.56
CA PHE A 39 6.71 5.05 -1.63
C PHE A 39 5.51 5.70 -2.31
N PHE A 40 5.02 5.10 -3.39
CA PHE A 40 3.86 5.57 -4.14
C PHE A 40 2.70 4.58 -4.00
N VAL A 41 1.51 5.12 -3.76
CA VAL A 41 0.31 4.32 -3.53
C VAL A 41 -0.78 4.71 -4.51
N PHE A 42 -1.34 3.71 -5.20
CA PHE A 42 -2.44 3.83 -6.14
C PHE A 42 -3.56 2.87 -5.76
N GLY A 43 -4.77 3.19 -6.13
CA GLY A 43 -5.87 2.27 -5.95
C GLY A 43 -7.10 2.88 -5.31
N ASP A 44 -7.80 2.06 -4.55
CA ASP A 44 -9.11 2.33 -3.99
C ASP A 44 -9.08 2.60 -2.47
N SER A 45 -10.23 2.39 -1.79
CA SER A 45 -10.41 2.63 -0.36
C SER A 45 -9.51 1.80 0.56
N LEU A 46 -9.05 0.62 0.13
CA LEU A 46 -8.16 -0.22 0.93
C LEU A 46 -6.82 0.46 1.24
N VAL A 47 -6.42 1.41 0.40
CA VAL A 47 -5.12 2.08 0.47
C VAL A 47 -5.20 3.60 0.40
N ASP A 48 -6.40 4.20 0.30
CA ASP A 48 -6.58 5.65 0.39
C ASP A 48 -6.20 6.14 1.80
N SER A 49 -5.36 7.15 1.89
CA SER A 49 -4.97 7.79 3.14
C SER A 49 -5.67 9.14 3.37
N GLY A 50 -6.72 9.44 2.60
CA GLY A 50 -7.58 10.60 2.80
C GLY A 50 -7.69 11.56 1.60
N ASN A 51 -7.40 11.15 0.36
CA ASN A 51 -7.67 11.99 -0.81
C ASN A 51 -9.15 12.36 -0.92
N ASN A 52 -10.04 11.42 -0.61
CA ASN A 52 -11.48 11.64 -0.72
C ASN A 52 -12.01 12.70 0.26
N ASN A 53 -11.26 13.04 1.31
CA ASN A 53 -11.63 14.14 2.23
C ASN A 53 -11.68 15.51 1.51
N TYR A 54 -10.94 15.65 0.40
CA TYR A 54 -10.83 16.88 -0.40
C TYR A 54 -11.76 16.87 -1.62
N LEU A 55 -12.66 15.90 -1.73
CA LEU A 55 -13.57 15.73 -2.86
C LEU A 55 -15.04 15.81 -2.43
N ALA A 56 -15.89 16.29 -3.32
CA ALA A 56 -17.34 16.24 -3.14
C ALA A 56 -17.87 14.84 -3.49
N THR A 57 -17.63 13.87 -2.62
CA THR A 57 -18.00 12.46 -2.80
C THR A 57 -18.65 11.89 -1.53
N THR A 58 -19.44 10.84 -1.69
CA THR A 58 -20.01 10.08 -0.57
C THR A 58 -19.08 8.96 -0.08
N ALA A 59 -18.04 8.59 -0.85
CA ALA A 59 -17.06 7.59 -0.47
C ALA A 59 -15.98 8.22 0.45
N ARG A 60 -16.33 8.45 1.73
CA ARG A 60 -15.46 9.14 2.71
C ARG A 60 -15.38 8.37 4.02
N ALA A 61 -14.22 8.46 4.68
CA ALA A 61 -13.95 7.90 6.00
C ALA A 61 -13.34 8.99 6.93
N ASP A 62 -13.86 10.20 6.87
CA ASP A 62 -13.37 11.39 7.58
C ASP A 62 -14.26 11.80 8.76
N SER A 63 -15.08 10.87 9.24
CA SER A 63 -15.95 11.04 10.41
C SER A 63 -15.81 9.89 11.42
N PRO A 64 -16.00 10.13 12.73
CA PRO A 64 -16.00 9.05 13.72
C PRO A 64 -17.06 7.99 13.41
N PRO A 65 -16.76 6.70 13.73
CA PRO A 65 -15.61 6.20 14.50
C PRO A 65 -14.40 5.74 13.68
N TYR A 66 -14.32 6.05 12.35
CA TYR A 66 -13.09 5.82 11.61
C TYR A 66 -11.90 6.43 12.34
N GLY A 67 -10.74 5.77 12.32
CA GLY A 67 -9.52 6.27 12.95
C GLY A 67 -9.53 6.31 14.48
N VAL A 68 -10.48 5.63 15.15
CA VAL A 68 -10.57 5.59 16.61
C VAL A 68 -9.29 5.06 17.28
N ASP A 69 -8.58 4.17 16.62
CA ASP A 69 -7.31 3.59 17.08
C ASP A 69 -6.08 4.17 16.33
N TYR A 70 -6.30 5.13 15.42
CA TYR A 70 -5.20 5.87 14.79
C TYR A 70 -4.43 6.68 15.86
N PRO A 71 -3.11 6.90 15.74
CA PRO A 71 -2.34 7.62 16.77
C PRO A 71 -2.90 8.97 17.22
N SER A 72 -3.64 9.66 16.34
CA SER A 72 -4.32 10.91 16.70
C SER A 72 -5.73 10.72 17.27
N HIS A 73 -6.25 9.49 17.29
CA HIS A 73 -7.65 9.15 17.64
C HIS A 73 -8.70 9.96 16.86
N ARG A 74 -8.37 10.30 15.60
CA ARG A 74 -9.22 11.10 14.71
C ARG A 74 -9.36 10.44 13.34
N PRO A 75 -10.50 10.59 12.69
CA PRO A 75 -10.68 10.12 11.33
C PRO A 75 -9.73 10.86 10.38
N THR A 76 -9.07 10.10 9.52
CA THR A 76 -8.05 10.61 8.60
C THR A 76 -8.43 10.44 7.14
N GLY A 77 -9.54 9.76 6.85
CA GLY A 77 -9.95 9.33 5.52
C GLY A 77 -9.50 7.91 5.18
N ARG A 78 -8.80 7.22 6.10
CA ARG A 78 -8.54 5.79 5.98
C ARG A 78 -9.78 4.99 6.35
N PHE A 79 -10.14 4.03 5.51
CA PHE A 79 -11.26 3.12 5.78
C PHE A 79 -10.81 2.01 6.76
N SER A 80 -10.49 2.41 7.98
CA SER A 80 -9.96 1.54 9.04
C SER A 80 -10.25 2.14 10.41
N ASN A 81 -10.21 1.31 11.46
CA ASN A 81 -10.18 1.82 12.84
C ASN A 81 -8.86 2.53 13.18
N GLY A 82 -7.78 2.22 12.47
CA GLY A 82 -6.46 2.80 12.66
C GLY A 82 -5.64 2.84 11.40
N LEU A 83 -4.46 2.20 11.40
CA LEU A 83 -3.56 2.15 10.25
C LEU A 83 -4.12 1.27 9.12
N ASN A 84 -3.85 1.68 7.90
CA ASN A 84 -4.11 0.87 6.70
C ASN A 84 -2.83 0.22 6.16
N ILE A 85 -2.93 -0.55 5.08
CA ILE A 85 -1.82 -1.30 4.48
C ILE A 85 -0.62 -0.39 4.13
N PRO A 86 -0.77 0.78 3.46
CA PRO A 86 0.35 1.68 3.19
C PRO A 86 1.09 2.16 4.44
N ASP A 87 0.37 2.48 5.52
CA ASP A 87 0.98 2.93 6.76
C ASP A 87 1.89 1.85 7.35
N ILE A 88 1.38 0.62 7.41
CA ILE A 88 2.10 -0.50 8.00
C ILE A 88 3.30 -0.90 7.13
N ILE A 89 3.16 -0.87 5.79
CA ILE A 89 4.31 -1.06 4.88
C ILE A 89 5.35 0.03 5.12
N SER A 90 4.95 1.30 5.26
CA SER A 90 5.87 2.42 5.55
C SER A 90 6.68 2.17 6.82
N GLN A 91 6.02 1.69 7.90
CA GLN A 91 6.71 1.29 9.14
C GLN A 91 7.72 0.17 8.91
N GLN A 92 7.35 -0.86 8.12
CA GLN A 92 8.21 -2.03 7.86
C GLN A 92 9.43 -1.70 6.99
N ILE A 93 9.32 -0.72 6.09
CA ILE A 93 10.46 -0.29 5.25
C ILE A 93 11.30 0.81 5.89
N GLY A 94 11.01 1.17 7.15
CA GLY A 94 11.76 2.18 7.90
C GLY A 94 11.51 3.62 7.46
N SER A 95 10.38 3.89 6.80
CA SER A 95 10.00 5.26 6.47
C SER A 95 9.59 6.03 7.71
N SER A 96 10.02 7.28 7.83
CA SER A 96 9.67 8.16 8.96
C SER A 96 8.18 8.51 9.01
N GLU A 97 7.52 8.55 7.87
CA GLU A 97 6.10 8.81 7.74
C GLU A 97 5.51 8.06 6.54
N SER A 98 4.21 7.86 6.58
CA SER A 98 3.43 7.31 5.45
C SER A 98 3.26 8.34 4.34
N PRO A 99 3.18 7.94 3.06
CA PRO A 99 2.93 8.87 1.96
C PRO A 99 1.62 9.63 2.18
N LEU A 100 1.71 10.96 2.13
CA LEU A 100 0.55 11.83 2.28
C LEU A 100 -0.41 11.70 1.10
N PRO A 101 -1.72 11.95 1.32
CA PRO A 101 -2.66 12.11 0.22
C PRO A 101 -2.20 13.23 -0.72
N TYR A 102 -2.19 12.97 -2.02
CA TYR A 102 -1.73 13.94 -3.03
C TYR A 102 -2.49 15.26 -3.00
N LEU A 103 -3.78 15.23 -2.64
CA LEU A 103 -4.63 16.42 -2.53
C LEU A 103 -4.47 17.16 -1.19
N SER A 104 -3.73 16.61 -0.24
CA SER A 104 -3.54 17.25 1.06
C SER A 104 -2.79 18.58 0.95
N PRO A 105 -3.23 19.67 1.59
CA PRO A 105 -2.45 20.90 1.71
C PRO A 105 -1.09 20.71 2.36
N GLN A 106 -0.93 19.63 3.16
CA GLN A 106 0.35 19.28 3.80
C GLN A 106 1.34 18.60 2.83
N PHE A 107 0.88 18.21 1.63
CA PHE A 107 1.72 17.59 0.60
C PHE A 107 2.57 18.64 -0.13
N ASN A 108 3.60 19.12 0.56
CA ASN A 108 4.50 20.17 0.05
C ASN A 108 5.92 20.05 0.65
N GLY A 109 6.85 20.89 0.15
CA GLY A 109 8.23 20.95 0.65
C GLY A 109 8.95 19.61 0.54
N GLN A 110 9.80 19.30 1.52
CA GLN A 110 10.57 18.04 1.56
C GLN A 110 9.69 16.79 1.73
N ARG A 111 8.49 16.93 2.27
CA ARG A 111 7.57 15.79 2.48
C ARG A 111 7.16 15.09 1.19
N ILE A 112 7.20 15.78 0.05
CA ILE A 112 6.89 15.16 -1.25
C ILE A 112 7.96 14.13 -1.67
N LEU A 113 9.19 14.19 -1.12
CA LEU A 113 10.27 13.24 -1.45
C LEU A 113 10.07 11.86 -0.80
N VAL A 114 9.26 11.77 0.25
CA VAL A 114 8.86 10.47 0.86
C VAL A 114 8.00 9.64 -0.09
N GLY A 115 7.35 10.28 -1.06
CA GLY A 115 6.40 9.67 -1.97
C GLY A 115 5.02 10.31 -1.87
N ALA A 116 4.01 9.69 -2.44
CA ALA A 116 2.63 10.20 -2.46
C ALA A 116 1.60 9.08 -2.49
N ASN A 117 0.46 9.31 -1.87
CA ASN A 117 -0.71 8.46 -2.00
C ASN A 117 -1.70 9.11 -2.98
N PHE A 118 -1.95 8.46 -4.12
CA PHE A 118 -2.88 8.89 -5.16
C PHE A 118 -4.22 8.16 -5.10
N ALA A 119 -4.35 7.16 -4.23
CA ALA A 119 -5.53 6.32 -4.13
C ALA A 119 -6.79 7.12 -3.82
N SER A 120 -7.93 6.61 -4.25
CA SER A 120 -9.24 7.23 -4.03
C SER A 120 -10.30 6.17 -3.84
N ALA A 121 -11.02 6.27 -2.73
CA ALA A 121 -12.08 5.34 -2.40
C ALA A 121 -13.17 5.28 -3.49
N GLY A 122 -13.67 4.07 -3.73
CA GLY A 122 -14.78 3.81 -4.64
C GLY A 122 -14.39 3.52 -6.09
N ILE A 123 -13.13 3.75 -6.48
CA ILE A 123 -12.68 3.52 -7.86
C ILE A 123 -12.46 2.03 -8.16
N GLY A 124 -12.44 1.69 -9.44
CA GLY A 124 -11.99 0.40 -9.97
C GLY A 124 -10.95 0.54 -11.07
N ILE A 125 -10.64 -0.57 -11.71
CA ILE A 125 -9.83 -0.63 -12.92
C ILE A 125 -10.55 0.12 -14.05
N LEU A 126 -11.88 -0.07 -14.16
CA LEU A 126 -12.71 0.57 -15.17
C LEU A 126 -13.15 1.96 -14.74
N ASN A 127 -13.24 2.87 -15.70
CA ASN A 127 -13.64 4.25 -15.44
C ASN A 127 -15.11 4.41 -15.03
N ASP A 128 -15.96 3.44 -15.34
CA ASP A 128 -17.36 3.43 -14.94
C ASP A 128 -17.61 2.74 -13.59
N THR A 129 -16.59 2.14 -12.98
CA THR A 129 -16.69 1.64 -11.61
C THR A 129 -16.79 2.80 -10.63
N GLY A 130 -17.72 2.71 -9.69
CA GLY A 130 -17.90 3.71 -8.64
C GLY A 130 -18.57 5.01 -9.09
N VAL A 131 -19.29 5.02 -10.22
CA VAL A 131 -20.04 6.22 -10.70
C VAL A 131 -21.04 6.74 -9.67
N GLN A 132 -21.58 5.86 -8.82
CA GLN A 132 -22.49 6.22 -7.73
C GLN A 132 -21.85 7.11 -6.64
N PHE A 133 -20.53 7.16 -6.55
CA PHE A 133 -19.79 8.01 -5.61
C PHE A 133 -19.50 9.41 -6.16
N VAL A 134 -19.84 9.66 -7.41
CA VAL A 134 -19.76 10.93 -8.14
C VAL A 134 -18.31 11.37 -8.38
N ASN A 135 -17.73 12.17 -7.50
CA ASN A 135 -16.42 12.79 -7.68
C ASN A 135 -15.33 11.99 -6.95
N ILE A 136 -14.67 11.10 -7.68
CA ILE A 136 -13.57 10.25 -7.20
C ILE A 136 -12.40 10.28 -8.20
N ILE A 137 -11.16 10.05 -7.73
CA ILE A 137 -9.95 10.12 -8.57
C ILE A 137 -9.76 8.77 -9.28
N ARG A 138 -10.21 8.63 -10.50
CA ARG A 138 -10.12 7.40 -11.30
C ARG A 138 -8.68 7.06 -11.66
N MET A 139 -8.39 5.81 -12.00
CA MET A 139 -7.03 5.33 -12.29
C MET A 139 -6.27 6.20 -13.32
N PRO A 140 -6.85 6.63 -14.46
CA PRO A 140 -6.14 7.52 -15.37
C PRO A 140 -5.76 8.86 -14.74
N GLN A 141 -6.60 9.39 -13.84
CA GLN A 141 -6.32 10.63 -13.12
C GLN A 141 -5.23 10.43 -12.04
N GLN A 142 -5.20 9.28 -11.37
CA GLN A 142 -4.12 8.94 -10.43
C GLN A 142 -2.76 8.91 -11.14
N LEU A 143 -2.69 8.31 -12.33
CA LEU A 143 -1.48 8.29 -13.17
C LEU A 143 -1.08 9.69 -13.66
N GLU A 144 -2.07 10.54 -13.97
CA GLU A 144 -1.81 11.95 -14.33
C GLU A 144 -1.25 12.73 -13.13
N TYR A 145 -1.80 12.53 -11.94
CA TYR A 145 -1.26 13.12 -10.71
C TYR A 145 0.16 12.64 -10.41
N PHE A 146 0.48 11.39 -10.69
CA PHE A 146 1.84 10.89 -10.58
C PHE A 146 2.80 11.59 -11.57
N ARG A 147 2.36 11.86 -12.79
CA ARG A 147 3.14 12.63 -13.77
C ARG A 147 3.35 14.08 -13.31
N GLN A 148 2.32 14.69 -12.72
CA GLN A 148 2.41 16.04 -12.14
C GLN A 148 3.34 16.07 -10.94
N TYR A 149 3.28 15.06 -10.08
CA TYR A 149 4.22 14.85 -8.98
C TYR A 149 5.66 14.85 -9.47
N GLN A 150 5.98 14.06 -10.50
CA GLN A 150 7.33 13.98 -11.06
C GLN A 150 7.81 15.34 -11.59
N ARG A 151 6.94 16.11 -12.23
CA ARG A 151 7.28 17.48 -12.65
C ARG A 151 7.59 18.40 -11.47
N ARG A 152 6.80 18.34 -10.40
CA ARG A 152 7.06 19.11 -9.16
C ARG A 152 8.39 18.72 -8.52
N VAL A 153 8.66 17.45 -8.38
CA VAL A 153 9.93 16.93 -7.82
C VAL A 153 11.11 17.31 -8.71
N SER A 154 10.96 17.22 -10.04
CA SER A 154 12.00 17.59 -10.99
C SER A 154 12.38 19.07 -10.90
N ALA A 155 11.43 19.96 -10.60
CA ALA A 155 11.71 21.36 -10.34
C ALA A 155 12.49 21.60 -9.04
N MET A 156 12.44 20.66 -8.07
CA MET A 156 13.12 20.77 -6.77
C MET A 156 14.53 20.16 -6.78
N ILE A 157 14.68 18.95 -7.33
CA ILE A 157 15.93 18.17 -7.23
C ILE A 157 16.57 17.84 -8.59
N GLY A 158 15.97 18.31 -9.69
CA GLY A 158 16.42 18.05 -11.05
C GLY A 158 15.90 16.73 -11.64
N ALA A 159 15.85 16.65 -12.98
CA ALA A 159 15.24 15.55 -13.71
C ALA A 159 15.90 14.19 -13.44
N GLN A 160 17.23 14.14 -13.44
CA GLN A 160 18.00 12.91 -13.24
C GLN A 160 17.75 12.31 -11.84
N ARG A 161 17.80 13.12 -10.78
CA ARG A 161 17.53 12.67 -9.41
C ARG A 161 16.08 12.24 -9.24
N THR A 162 15.14 12.91 -9.90
CA THR A 162 13.73 12.53 -9.90
C THR A 162 13.53 11.17 -10.54
N GLN A 163 14.16 10.91 -11.68
CA GLN A 163 14.11 9.59 -12.33
C GLN A 163 14.69 8.49 -11.43
N GLN A 164 15.82 8.75 -10.77
CA GLN A 164 16.41 7.82 -9.82
C GLN A 164 15.46 7.55 -8.64
N LEU A 165 14.89 8.60 -8.04
CA LEU A 165 13.92 8.48 -6.95
C LEU A 165 12.74 7.60 -7.35
N VAL A 166 12.14 7.83 -8.51
CA VAL A 166 11.00 7.06 -9.01
C VAL A 166 11.39 5.61 -9.33
N ASN A 167 12.53 5.38 -9.99
CA ASN A 167 12.97 4.04 -10.36
C ASN A 167 13.34 3.18 -9.13
N GLN A 168 13.78 3.81 -8.05
CA GLN A 168 14.12 3.12 -6.79
C GLN A 168 12.95 2.97 -5.85
N ALA A 169 11.86 3.68 -6.09
CA ALA A 169 10.68 3.67 -5.25
C ALA A 169 10.00 2.30 -5.17
N LEU A 170 9.31 2.07 -4.06
CA LEU A 170 8.26 1.07 -3.99
C LEU A 170 6.96 1.69 -4.53
N VAL A 171 6.21 0.92 -5.28
CA VAL A 171 4.86 1.27 -5.73
C VAL A 171 3.90 0.19 -5.24
N LEU A 172 2.81 0.58 -4.59
CA LEU A 172 1.68 -0.28 -4.26
C LEU A 172 0.49 0.10 -5.14
N ILE A 173 -0.14 -0.91 -5.74
CA ILE A 173 -1.42 -0.73 -6.43
C ILE A 173 -2.43 -1.76 -5.96
N THR A 174 -3.56 -1.28 -5.43
CA THR A 174 -4.65 -2.09 -4.89
C THR A 174 -5.95 -1.64 -5.54
N VAL A 175 -6.46 -2.46 -6.46
CA VAL A 175 -7.68 -2.15 -7.23
C VAL A 175 -8.28 -3.43 -7.84
N GLY A 176 -9.57 -3.42 -8.10
CA GLY A 176 -10.27 -4.52 -8.80
C GLY A 176 -11.45 -5.08 -8.02
N GLY A 177 -11.44 -4.99 -6.68
CA GLY A 177 -12.58 -5.44 -5.87
C GLY A 177 -13.87 -4.68 -6.21
N ASN A 178 -13.80 -3.37 -6.35
CA ASN A 178 -14.94 -2.52 -6.69
C ASN A 178 -15.51 -2.80 -8.09
N ASP A 179 -14.69 -3.28 -9.03
CA ASP A 179 -15.18 -3.68 -10.37
C ASP A 179 -16.17 -4.84 -10.28
N PHE A 180 -16.08 -5.64 -9.22
CA PHE A 180 -17.08 -6.66 -8.93
C PHE A 180 -18.22 -6.12 -8.08
N VAL A 181 -17.96 -5.65 -6.85
CA VAL A 181 -19.03 -5.31 -5.89
C VAL A 181 -19.76 -4.01 -6.23
N ASN A 182 -19.08 -3.02 -6.80
CA ASN A 182 -19.63 -1.70 -7.15
C ASN A 182 -19.87 -1.49 -8.65
N ASN A 183 -19.71 -2.55 -9.48
CA ASN A 183 -19.98 -2.50 -10.91
C ASN A 183 -20.69 -3.78 -11.36
N TYR A 184 -20.00 -4.92 -11.55
CA TYR A 184 -20.57 -6.13 -12.13
C TYR A 184 -21.74 -6.71 -11.31
N TYR A 185 -21.62 -6.74 -9.99
CA TYR A 185 -22.65 -7.25 -9.08
C TYR A 185 -23.46 -6.14 -8.39
N LEU A 186 -23.33 -4.90 -8.85
CA LEU A 186 -24.05 -3.76 -8.26
C LEU A 186 -25.56 -3.98 -8.32
N VAL A 187 -26.21 -3.93 -7.16
CA VAL A 187 -27.67 -4.10 -7.00
C VAL A 187 -28.33 -2.71 -6.88
N PRO A 188 -29.49 -2.49 -7.51
CA PRO A 188 -30.29 -3.41 -8.33
C PRO A 188 -29.87 -3.46 -9.80
N ASN A 189 -29.01 -2.58 -10.28
CA ASN A 189 -28.74 -2.39 -11.69
C ASN A 189 -27.24 -2.39 -12.02
N SER A 190 -26.71 -3.49 -12.51
CA SER A 190 -25.41 -3.54 -13.14
C SER A 190 -25.53 -3.39 -14.67
N PHE A 191 -24.83 -2.43 -15.25
CA PHE A 191 -24.67 -2.31 -16.68
C PHE A 191 -23.75 -3.40 -17.23
N ARG A 192 -22.67 -3.70 -16.51
CA ARG A 192 -21.64 -4.65 -16.94
C ARG A 192 -22.11 -6.09 -16.96
N SER A 193 -22.90 -6.54 -15.98
CA SER A 193 -23.44 -7.89 -15.97
C SER A 193 -24.47 -8.16 -17.07
N ARG A 194 -25.06 -7.10 -17.65
CA ARG A 194 -25.92 -7.21 -18.83
C ARG A 194 -25.14 -7.30 -20.14
N GLN A 195 -23.91 -6.74 -20.14
CA GLN A 195 -23.05 -6.66 -21.32
C GLN A 195 -22.14 -7.88 -21.46
N TYR A 196 -21.67 -8.43 -20.34
CA TYR A 196 -20.67 -9.50 -20.28
C TYR A 196 -21.17 -10.66 -19.44
N SER A 197 -20.87 -11.90 -19.86
CA SER A 197 -20.81 -13.02 -18.93
C SER A 197 -19.62 -12.82 -17.98
N LEU A 198 -19.61 -13.50 -16.84
CA LEU A 198 -18.46 -13.44 -15.90
C LEU A 198 -17.17 -13.93 -16.57
N GLN A 199 -17.28 -14.95 -17.42
CA GLN A 199 -16.16 -15.53 -18.16
C GLN A 199 -15.54 -14.54 -19.16
N ASP A 200 -16.32 -13.62 -19.71
CA ASP A 200 -15.86 -12.59 -20.63
C ASP A 200 -15.43 -11.32 -19.89
N TYR A 201 -16.11 -11.00 -18.77
CA TYR A 201 -15.81 -9.82 -17.97
C TYR A 201 -14.43 -9.88 -17.34
N VAL A 202 -14.03 -11.04 -16.81
CA VAL A 202 -12.73 -11.19 -16.14
C VAL A 202 -11.56 -10.97 -17.11
N PRO A 203 -11.48 -11.63 -18.29
CA PRO A 203 -10.42 -11.33 -19.25
C PRO A 203 -10.43 -9.87 -19.74
N PHE A 204 -11.60 -9.28 -19.95
CA PHE A 204 -11.72 -7.86 -20.28
C PHE A 204 -11.10 -6.98 -19.18
N LEU A 205 -11.45 -7.22 -17.93
CA LEU A 205 -10.90 -6.47 -16.78
C LEU A 205 -9.38 -6.62 -16.67
N ILE A 206 -8.86 -7.83 -16.85
CA ILE A 206 -7.41 -8.12 -16.85
C ILE A 206 -6.71 -7.36 -17.99
N SER A 207 -7.33 -7.28 -19.19
CA SER A 207 -6.75 -6.54 -20.31
C SER A 207 -6.64 -5.05 -20.05
N GLU A 208 -7.65 -4.46 -19.40
CA GLU A 208 -7.64 -3.05 -19.01
C GLU A 208 -6.60 -2.80 -17.90
N TYR A 209 -6.51 -3.69 -16.92
CA TYR A 209 -5.52 -3.57 -15.85
C TYR A 209 -4.07 -3.66 -16.38
N ARG A 210 -3.83 -4.56 -17.34
CA ARG A 210 -2.54 -4.65 -18.03
C ARG A 210 -2.10 -3.32 -18.65
N LYS A 211 -3.01 -2.59 -19.28
CA LYS A 211 -2.74 -1.26 -19.87
C LYS A 211 -2.31 -0.25 -18.80
N LEU A 212 -3.00 -0.23 -17.65
CA LEU A 212 -2.66 0.66 -16.53
C LEU A 212 -1.27 0.34 -15.96
N LEU A 213 -0.94 -0.93 -15.78
CA LEU A 213 0.35 -1.36 -15.26
C LEU A 213 1.51 -1.02 -16.21
N LEU A 214 1.33 -1.17 -17.52
CA LEU A 214 2.32 -0.75 -18.51
C LEU A 214 2.53 0.77 -18.47
N ARG A 215 1.45 1.57 -18.39
CA ARG A 215 1.59 3.02 -18.24
C ARG A 215 2.32 3.41 -16.96
N LEU A 216 2.11 2.68 -15.86
CA LEU A 216 2.83 2.90 -14.61
C LEU A 216 4.33 2.59 -14.77
N TYR A 217 4.66 1.51 -15.48
CA TYR A 217 6.04 1.17 -15.85
C TYR A 217 6.68 2.26 -16.74
N ASP A 218 5.97 2.75 -17.75
CA ASP A 218 6.43 3.84 -18.63
C ASP A 218 6.69 5.15 -17.86
N LEU A 219 5.95 5.38 -16.78
CA LEU A 219 6.16 6.48 -15.84
C LEU A 219 7.35 6.25 -14.87
N GLY A 220 8.09 5.16 -15.00
CA GLY A 220 9.32 4.90 -14.25
C GLY A 220 9.18 3.93 -13.08
N ALA A 221 8.01 3.37 -12.79
CA ALA A 221 7.85 2.37 -11.75
C ALA A 221 8.64 1.09 -12.08
N ARG A 222 9.44 0.59 -11.12
CA ARG A 222 10.31 -0.58 -11.30
C ARG A 222 10.14 -1.66 -10.24
N ARG A 223 9.45 -1.35 -9.14
CA ARG A 223 9.07 -2.29 -8.08
C ARG A 223 7.62 -2.04 -7.72
N VAL A 224 6.73 -2.85 -8.28
CA VAL A 224 5.28 -2.67 -8.19
C VAL A 224 4.65 -3.86 -7.49
N LEU A 225 4.20 -3.63 -6.27
CA LEU A 225 3.39 -4.57 -5.51
C LEU A 225 1.93 -4.44 -5.96
N VAL A 226 1.39 -5.51 -6.53
CA VAL A 226 0.02 -5.59 -7.04
C VAL A 226 -0.79 -6.52 -6.15
N THR A 227 -1.88 -6.06 -5.57
CA THR A 227 -2.77 -6.93 -4.81
C THR A 227 -3.88 -7.50 -5.70
N GLY A 228 -4.25 -8.74 -5.46
CA GLY A 228 -5.47 -9.32 -5.99
C GLY A 228 -6.71 -8.87 -5.20
N THR A 229 -7.87 -9.36 -5.60
CA THR A 229 -9.09 -9.16 -4.80
C THR A 229 -9.09 -10.11 -3.59
N GLY A 230 -9.75 -9.67 -2.50
CA GLY A 230 -10.05 -10.54 -1.36
C GLY A 230 -11.14 -11.57 -1.67
N PRO A 231 -11.67 -12.27 -0.66
CA PRO A 231 -12.78 -13.23 -0.81
C PRO A 231 -14.10 -12.46 -0.93
N LEU A 232 -14.36 -11.89 -2.12
CA LEU A 232 -15.44 -10.94 -2.40
C LEU A 232 -16.80 -11.37 -1.79
N GLY A 233 -17.14 -12.66 -1.88
CA GLY A 233 -18.41 -13.16 -1.36
C GLY A 233 -18.49 -13.30 0.16
N CYS A 234 -17.38 -13.09 0.89
CA CYS A 234 -17.32 -13.24 2.34
C CYS A 234 -17.27 -11.90 3.09
N VAL A 235 -17.19 -10.77 2.38
CA VAL A 235 -17.22 -9.46 3.04
C VAL A 235 -18.59 -9.21 3.68
N PRO A 236 -18.66 -8.53 4.83
CA PRO A 236 -19.91 -8.33 5.57
C PRO A 236 -21.06 -7.77 4.72
N ALA A 237 -20.78 -6.85 3.78
CA ALA A 237 -21.79 -6.30 2.88
C ALA A 237 -22.43 -7.36 1.98
N GLU A 238 -21.64 -8.25 1.41
CA GLU A 238 -22.16 -9.30 0.53
C GLU A 238 -22.85 -10.41 1.32
N LEU A 239 -22.38 -10.70 2.53
CA LEU A 239 -23.10 -11.60 3.45
C LEU A 239 -24.46 -11.01 3.81
N ALA A 240 -24.54 -9.71 4.14
CA ALA A 240 -25.78 -9.06 4.50
C ALA A 240 -26.80 -9.02 3.37
N GLN A 241 -26.33 -8.89 2.11
CA GLN A 241 -27.21 -8.80 0.93
C GLN A 241 -27.59 -10.16 0.35
N ARG A 242 -26.72 -11.18 0.44
CA ARG A 242 -26.82 -12.41 -0.35
C ARG A 242 -26.83 -13.69 0.46
N SER A 243 -26.40 -13.65 1.73
CA SER A 243 -26.34 -14.87 2.55
C SER A 243 -27.58 -15.04 3.42
N ARG A 244 -28.12 -16.27 3.45
CA ARG A 244 -29.23 -16.64 4.34
C ARG A 244 -28.79 -17.42 5.57
N ASN A 245 -27.61 -18.03 5.51
CA ASN A 245 -27.11 -18.99 6.53
C ASN A 245 -25.69 -18.67 7.01
N GLY A 246 -25.12 -17.52 6.62
CA GLY A 246 -23.76 -17.11 6.97
C GLY A 246 -22.68 -17.71 6.07
N GLU A 247 -23.05 -18.37 4.99
CA GLU A 247 -22.10 -18.81 3.97
C GLU A 247 -21.75 -17.69 3.00
N CYS A 248 -20.52 -17.67 2.53
CA CYS A 248 -20.04 -16.70 1.56
C CYS A 248 -20.78 -16.87 0.22
N SER A 249 -21.11 -15.80 -0.45
CA SER A 249 -21.75 -15.83 -1.77
C SER A 249 -20.88 -16.59 -2.78
N ALA A 250 -21.35 -17.76 -3.22
CA ALA A 250 -20.62 -18.63 -4.14
C ALA A 250 -20.35 -17.94 -5.49
N GLU A 251 -21.24 -17.05 -5.93
CA GLU A 251 -21.13 -16.32 -7.18
C GLU A 251 -19.94 -15.34 -7.15
N LEU A 252 -19.81 -14.53 -6.08
CA LEU A 252 -18.71 -13.61 -5.93
C LEU A 252 -17.38 -14.34 -5.61
N GLN A 253 -17.45 -15.47 -4.89
CA GLN A 253 -16.27 -16.31 -4.69
C GLN A 253 -15.75 -16.87 -6.02
N ARG A 254 -16.64 -17.25 -6.94
CA ARG A 254 -16.28 -17.68 -8.29
C ARG A 254 -15.60 -16.55 -9.07
N ALA A 255 -16.08 -15.31 -8.94
CA ALA A 255 -15.45 -14.16 -9.58
C ALA A 255 -14.00 -13.96 -9.11
N ALA A 256 -13.77 -14.00 -7.81
CA ALA A 256 -12.40 -13.91 -7.26
C ALA A 256 -11.52 -15.09 -7.70
N ALA A 257 -12.07 -16.30 -7.73
CA ALA A 257 -11.37 -17.52 -8.17
C ALA A 257 -11.01 -17.51 -9.67
N LEU A 258 -11.76 -16.79 -10.50
CA LEU A 258 -11.44 -16.59 -11.92
C LEU A 258 -10.44 -15.45 -12.14
N TYR A 259 -10.58 -14.36 -11.37
CA TYR A 259 -9.79 -13.15 -11.55
C TYR A 259 -8.35 -13.30 -11.04
N ASN A 260 -8.15 -13.76 -9.81
CA ASN A 260 -6.83 -13.74 -9.18
C ASN A 260 -5.78 -14.62 -9.90
N PRO A 261 -6.10 -15.84 -10.39
CA PRO A 261 -5.15 -16.62 -11.21
C PRO A 261 -4.78 -15.92 -12.51
N GLN A 262 -5.75 -15.28 -13.20
CA GLN A 262 -5.49 -14.55 -14.45
C GLN A 262 -4.67 -13.29 -14.20
N LEU A 263 -4.90 -12.58 -13.09
CA LEU A 263 -4.05 -11.48 -12.66
C LEU A 263 -2.61 -11.94 -12.47
N ASN A 264 -2.38 -13.02 -11.72
CA ASN A 264 -1.05 -13.56 -11.49
C ASN A 264 -0.35 -13.97 -12.79
N GLN A 265 -1.06 -14.66 -13.69
CA GLN A 265 -0.54 -15.04 -15.01
C GLN A 265 -0.18 -13.81 -15.85
N MET A 266 -1.01 -12.78 -15.84
CA MET A 266 -0.76 -11.52 -16.55
C MET A 266 0.50 -10.83 -16.02
N LEU A 267 0.69 -10.76 -14.69
CA LEU A 267 1.89 -10.16 -14.09
C LEU A 267 3.16 -10.95 -14.42
N GLN A 268 3.12 -12.28 -14.40
CA GLN A 268 4.23 -13.14 -14.84
C GLN A 268 4.55 -12.89 -16.32
N GLY A 269 3.54 -12.80 -17.18
CA GLY A 269 3.71 -12.48 -18.60
C GLY A 269 4.35 -11.11 -18.83
N LEU A 270 3.97 -10.09 -18.04
CA LEU A 270 4.59 -8.76 -18.09
C LEU A 270 6.05 -8.82 -17.65
N ASN A 271 6.39 -9.50 -16.56
CA ASN A 271 7.77 -9.66 -16.10
C ASN A 271 8.64 -10.36 -17.16
N SER A 272 8.10 -11.42 -17.78
CA SER A 272 8.79 -12.12 -18.88
C SER A 272 9.01 -11.23 -20.09
N GLN A 273 8.00 -10.44 -20.49
CA GLN A 273 8.10 -9.46 -21.58
C GLN A 273 9.16 -8.38 -21.31
N LEU A 274 9.27 -7.94 -20.04
CA LEU A 274 10.21 -6.89 -19.63
C LEU A 274 11.61 -7.43 -19.32
N GLY A 275 11.81 -8.76 -19.30
CA GLY A 275 13.08 -9.40 -18.99
C GLY A 275 13.56 -9.21 -17.55
N ARG A 276 12.67 -8.78 -16.64
CA ARG A 276 12.98 -8.51 -15.22
C ARG A 276 11.73 -8.57 -14.34
N THR A 277 11.92 -8.79 -13.03
CA THR A 277 10.84 -8.78 -12.06
C THR A 277 10.49 -7.35 -11.66
N VAL A 278 9.44 -6.80 -12.28
CA VAL A 278 8.88 -5.47 -11.95
C VAL A 278 7.65 -5.62 -11.08
N PHE A 279 6.76 -6.55 -11.42
CA PHE A 279 5.46 -6.74 -10.79
C PHE A 279 5.48 -7.93 -9.84
N ILE A 280 5.04 -7.70 -8.61
CA ILE A 280 4.96 -8.70 -7.55
C ILE A 280 3.50 -8.82 -7.14
N ALA A 281 2.94 -10.04 -7.23
CA ALA A 281 1.57 -10.31 -6.84
C ALA A 281 1.46 -10.64 -5.35
N ALA A 282 0.53 -9.99 -4.66
CA ALA A 282 0.09 -10.39 -3.32
C ALA A 282 -1.27 -11.09 -3.42
N ASN A 283 -1.33 -12.35 -2.98
CA ASN A 283 -2.54 -13.17 -2.96
C ASN A 283 -3.37 -12.85 -1.70
N THR A 284 -4.02 -11.69 -1.70
CA THR A 284 -4.87 -11.26 -0.58
C THR A 284 -6.10 -12.14 -0.40
N GLN A 285 -6.58 -12.79 -1.45
CA GLN A 285 -7.66 -13.79 -1.34
C GLN A 285 -7.26 -14.93 -0.42
N GLN A 286 -6.04 -15.47 -0.57
CA GLN A 286 -5.58 -16.57 0.27
C GLN A 286 -5.46 -16.16 1.73
N THR A 287 -4.90 -14.97 2.00
CA THR A 287 -4.77 -14.45 3.36
C THR A 287 -6.13 -14.31 4.04
N HIS A 288 -7.12 -13.75 3.33
CA HIS A 288 -8.47 -13.61 3.89
C HIS A 288 -9.20 -14.96 3.99
N ASN A 289 -9.00 -15.89 3.04
CA ASN A 289 -9.56 -17.24 3.16
C ASN A 289 -9.04 -17.96 4.39
N ASP A 290 -7.76 -17.76 4.75
CA ASP A 290 -7.20 -18.31 5.99
C ASP A 290 -7.91 -17.69 7.22
N PHE A 291 -8.21 -16.38 7.21
CA PHE A 291 -9.00 -15.72 8.28
C PHE A 291 -10.42 -16.27 8.37
N VAL A 292 -11.07 -16.51 7.23
CA VAL A 292 -12.46 -17.02 7.18
C VAL A 292 -12.53 -18.47 7.63
N SER A 293 -11.56 -19.30 7.24
CA SER A 293 -11.54 -20.74 7.57
C SER A 293 -11.15 -21.04 9.01
N ASN A 294 -10.27 -20.22 9.62
CA ASN A 294 -9.83 -20.41 11.00
C ASN A 294 -9.53 -19.06 11.67
N PRO A 295 -10.56 -18.27 12.01
CA PRO A 295 -10.36 -16.93 12.57
C PRO A 295 -9.62 -16.95 13.91
N GLN A 296 -9.83 -17.97 14.74
CA GLN A 296 -9.21 -18.10 16.06
C GLN A 296 -7.68 -18.22 15.96
N ALA A 297 -7.15 -18.86 14.91
CA ALA A 297 -5.70 -18.96 14.68
C ALA A 297 -5.04 -17.59 14.48
N PHE A 298 -5.82 -16.57 14.10
CA PHE A 298 -5.37 -15.19 13.91
C PHE A 298 -5.81 -14.27 15.05
N GLY A 299 -6.44 -14.83 16.09
CA GLY A 299 -6.95 -14.10 17.25
C GLY A 299 -8.21 -13.29 16.94
N PHE A 300 -8.99 -13.71 15.94
CA PHE A 300 -10.32 -13.16 15.65
C PHE A 300 -11.42 -14.03 16.26
N VAL A 301 -12.46 -13.41 16.79
CA VAL A 301 -13.71 -14.10 17.15
C VAL A 301 -14.59 -14.26 15.93
N THR A 302 -14.46 -13.36 14.96
CA THR A 302 -15.21 -13.40 13.70
C THR A 302 -14.44 -12.78 12.54
N SER A 303 -14.63 -13.38 11.37
CA SER A 303 -14.15 -12.90 10.07
C SER A 303 -15.29 -12.66 9.08
N LYS A 304 -16.53 -12.57 9.57
CA LYS A 304 -17.74 -12.40 8.77
C LYS A 304 -18.61 -11.24 9.23
N ILE A 305 -18.44 -10.77 10.46
CA ILE A 305 -19.16 -9.65 11.03
C ILE A 305 -18.22 -8.46 11.13
N ALA A 306 -18.65 -7.29 10.66
CA ALA A 306 -17.88 -6.06 10.83
C ALA A 306 -17.96 -5.54 12.28
N CYS A 307 -16.85 -4.94 12.74
CA CYS A 307 -16.79 -4.28 14.05
C CYS A 307 -17.71 -3.06 14.10
N CYS A 308 -17.81 -2.31 13.00
CA CYS A 308 -18.66 -1.12 12.89
C CYS A 308 -19.63 -1.26 11.72
N GLY A 309 -20.92 -1.10 11.97
CA GLY A 309 -21.94 -1.14 10.94
C GLY A 309 -23.34 -1.36 11.47
N GLN A 310 -24.27 -1.69 10.57
CA GLN A 310 -25.68 -1.92 10.88
C GLN A 310 -26.22 -3.15 10.15
N GLY A 311 -27.39 -3.63 10.58
CA GLY A 311 -28.07 -4.75 9.96
C GLY A 311 -27.35 -6.10 10.13
N PRO A 312 -27.73 -7.12 9.34
CA PRO A 312 -27.04 -8.43 9.36
C PRO A 312 -25.54 -8.26 9.12
N TYR A 313 -24.73 -8.98 9.87
CA TYR A 313 -23.26 -8.96 9.79
C TYR A 313 -22.63 -7.55 9.98
N ASN A 314 -23.38 -6.55 10.46
CA ASN A 314 -23.01 -5.13 10.39
C ASN A 314 -22.59 -4.70 8.97
N GLY A 315 -23.22 -5.28 7.95
CA GLY A 315 -22.84 -5.17 6.55
C GLY A 315 -23.59 -4.10 5.75
N PHE A 316 -24.50 -3.33 6.37
CA PHE A 316 -25.27 -2.30 5.69
C PHE A 316 -24.73 -0.89 5.99
N GLY A 317 -24.57 -0.11 4.93
CA GLY A 317 -24.20 1.29 4.98
C GLY A 317 -22.76 1.55 5.40
N LEU A 318 -22.47 2.81 5.67
CA LEU A 318 -21.18 3.26 6.17
C LEU A 318 -21.12 3.11 7.70
N CYS A 319 -19.92 2.94 8.23
CA CYS A 319 -19.65 3.06 9.65
C CYS A 319 -19.80 4.54 10.06
N THR A 320 -20.73 4.83 10.97
CA THR A 320 -21.04 6.18 11.45
C THR A 320 -21.12 6.18 12.98
N ALA A 321 -21.24 7.36 13.59
CA ALA A 321 -21.43 7.48 15.04
C ALA A 321 -22.72 6.80 15.58
N LEU A 322 -23.67 6.48 14.68
CA LEU A 322 -24.91 5.78 15.03
C LEU A 322 -24.83 4.26 14.77
N SER A 323 -23.74 3.79 14.23
CA SER A 323 -23.53 2.37 13.93
C SER A 323 -23.24 1.56 15.19
N ASN A 324 -23.55 0.26 15.16
CA ASN A 324 -23.03 -0.66 16.16
C ASN A 324 -21.51 -0.66 16.11
N LEU A 325 -20.88 -0.52 17.27
CA LEU A 325 -19.44 -0.54 17.40
C LEU A 325 -19.02 -1.64 18.37
N CYS A 326 -18.17 -2.55 17.94
CA CYS A 326 -17.65 -3.62 18.79
C CYS A 326 -16.75 -3.06 19.92
N SER A 327 -16.70 -3.75 21.05
CA SER A 327 -15.92 -3.33 22.21
C SER A 327 -14.41 -3.60 22.01
N ASN A 328 -14.05 -4.66 21.30
CA ASN A 328 -12.65 -5.03 21.03
C ASN A 328 -12.42 -5.24 19.54
N ARG A 329 -11.82 -4.26 18.89
CA ARG A 329 -11.57 -4.22 17.44
C ARG A 329 -10.57 -5.26 16.97
N ASP A 330 -9.65 -5.67 17.82
CA ASP A 330 -8.66 -6.71 17.52
C ASP A 330 -9.26 -8.12 17.38
N GLN A 331 -10.52 -8.29 17.78
CA GLN A 331 -11.23 -9.55 17.63
C GLN A 331 -12.00 -9.67 16.31
N TYR A 332 -11.98 -8.64 15.46
CA TYR A 332 -12.73 -8.60 14.21
C TYR A 332 -11.78 -8.48 13.02
N ALA A 333 -11.95 -9.33 12.00
CA ALA A 333 -11.18 -9.23 10.77
C ALA A 333 -11.61 -8.03 9.92
N PHE A 334 -12.89 -7.66 9.96
CA PHE A 334 -13.42 -6.50 9.25
C PHE A 334 -13.71 -5.35 10.21
N TRP A 335 -13.29 -4.14 9.81
CA TRP A 335 -13.66 -2.90 10.48
C TRP A 335 -15.09 -2.50 10.14
N ASP A 336 -15.38 -2.37 8.85
CA ASP A 336 -16.71 -2.02 8.33
C ASP A 336 -17.20 -3.05 7.31
N ALA A 337 -18.25 -2.74 6.57
CA ALA A 337 -18.89 -3.62 5.61
C ALA A 337 -17.95 -4.24 4.55
N PHE A 338 -16.80 -3.63 4.28
CA PHE A 338 -15.86 -4.02 3.21
C PHE A 338 -14.39 -4.07 3.63
N HIS A 339 -13.99 -3.28 4.63
CA HIS A 339 -12.59 -2.97 4.89
C HIS A 339 -12.05 -3.76 6.10
N PRO A 340 -10.80 -4.23 6.03
CA PRO A 340 -10.14 -4.91 7.14
C PRO A 340 -9.94 -3.99 8.35
N SER A 341 -9.94 -4.56 9.56
CA SER A 341 -9.45 -3.87 10.76
C SER A 341 -7.94 -3.62 10.68
N GLU A 342 -7.41 -2.73 11.51
CA GLU A 342 -5.96 -2.51 11.60
C GLU A 342 -5.22 -3.82 11.88
N LYS A 343 -5.71 -4.66 12.80
CA LYS A 343 -5.11 -5.95 13.08
C LYS A 343 -5.07 -6.86 11.84
N ALA A 344 -6.15 -6.91 11.07
CA ALA A 344 -6.17 -7.67 9.82
C ALA A 344 -5.19 -7.08 8.79
N ASN A 345 -5.09 -5.75 8.68
CA ASN A 345 -4.11 -5.08 7.83
C ASN A 345 -2.66 -5.45 8.22
N ARG A 346 -2.35 -5.53 9.53
CA ARG A 346 -1.02 -5.95 10.01
C ARG A 346 -0.70 -7.39 9.62
N LEU A 347 -1.65 -8.29 9.74
CA LEU A 347 -1.48 -9.69 9.33
C LEU A 347 -1.33 -9.82 7.80
N ILE A 348 -2.07 -9.04 7.02
CA ILE A 348 -1.91 -8.98 5.56
C ILE A 348 -0.51 -8.50 5.20
N VAL A 349 -0.05 -7.40 5.81
CA VAL A 349 1.30 -6.87 5.55
C VAL A 349 2.39 -7.85 6.00
N GLN A 350 2.19 -8.57 7.09
CA GLN A 350 3.13 -9.64 7.50
C GLN A 350 3.30 -10.68 6.38
N GLN A 351 2.22 -11.11 5.72
CA GLN A 351 2.30 -12.02 4.58
C GLN A 351 2.95 -11.36 3.35
N ILE A 352 2.68 -10.09 3.11
CA ILE A 352 3.35 -9.33 2.04
C ILE A 352 4.85 -9.25 2.27
N MET A 353 5.29 -8.98 3.49
CA MET A 353 6.71 -8.82 3.83
C MET A 353 7.49 -10.12 3.87
N ALA A 354 6.92 -11.19 4.43
CA ALA A 354 7.65 -12.42 4.76
C ALA A 354 6.94 -13.72 4.31
N GLY A 355 5.78 -13.62 3.67
CA GLY A 355 5.00 -14.79 3.24
C GLY A 355 5.72 -15.61 2.17
N THR A 356 5.36 -16.90 2.12
CA THR A 356 5.83 -17.84 1.10
C THR A 356 5.14 -17.59 -0.23
N THR A 357 5.48 -18.38 -1.25
CA THR A 357 4.83 -18.35 -2.58
C THR A 357 3.32 -18.68 -2.55
N LYS A 358 2.79 -19.17 -1.43
CA LYS A 358 1.35 -19.27 -1.19
C LYS A 358 0.67 -17.87 -1.20
N TYR A 359 1.38 -16.86 -0.68
CA TYR A 359 0.86 -15.50 -0.49
C TYR A 359 1.47 -14.48 -1.43
N MET A 360 2.70 -14.72 -1.91
CA MET A 360 3.45 -13.76 -2.71
C MET A 360 4.08 -14.43 -3.94
N ASN A 361 4.05 -13.76 -5.10
CA ASN A 361 4.62 -14.29 -6.32
C ASN A 361 5.33 -13.19 -7.13
N PRO A 362 6.58 -13.40 -7.61
CA PRO A 362 7.40 -14.63 -7.46
C PRO A 362 8.07 -14.72 -6.07
N MET A 363 8.11 -13.65 -5.30
CA MET A 363 8.78 -13.57 -3.99
C MET A 363 8.11 -12.55 -3.09
N ASN A 364 8.41 -12.56 -1.79
CA ASN A 364 7.89 -11.58 -0.84
C ASN A 364 8.59 -10.22 -0.95
N LEU A 365 7.96 -9.21 -0.34
CA LEU A 365 8.41 -7.83 -0.47
C LEU A 365 9.79 -7.61 0.16
N SER A 366 10.11 -8.25 1.29
CA SER A 366 11.44 -8.11 1.92
C SER A 366 12.57 -8.60 0.99
N THR A 367 12.34 -9.71 0.28
CA THR A 367 13.29 -10.20 -0.75
C THR A 367 13.48 -9.18 -1.87
N VAL A 368 12.39 -8.64 -2.40
CA VAL A 368 12.43 -7.62 -3.47
C VAL A 368 13.16 -6.35 -3.03
N LEU A 369 12.94 -5.92 -1.80
CA LEU A 369 13.57 -4.71 -1.27
C LEU A 369 15.07 -4.89 -0.98
N ALA A 370 15.51 -6.11 -0.70
CA ALA A 370 16.91 -6.47 -0.54
C ALA A 370 17.68 -6.55 -1.87
N MET A 371 16.97 -6.73 -3.00
CA MET A 371 17.59 -6.72 -4.32
C MET A 371 18.01 -5.30 -4.71
N GLY A 372 19.17 -5.19 -5.37
CA GLY A 372 19.65 -3.92 -5.90
C GLY A 372 18.71 -3.30 -6.94
N PRO A 373 18.93 -2.04 -7.33
CA PRO A 373 18.07 -1.35 -8.30
C PRO A 373 18.04 -2.00 -9.68
N ASP A 374 19.04 -2.81 -10.02
CA ASP A 374 19.23 -3.43 -11.34
C ASP A 374 18.91 -4.93 -11.38
N ALA A 375 18.35 -5.49 -10.31
CA ALA A 375 18.03 -6.91 -10.20
C ALA A 375 16.67 -7.27 -10.83
#